data_f67a1036bc89d0d3d05c9829ebcffcc6
#
_entry.id   f67a1036bc89d0d3d05c9829ebcffcc6
#
_cell.length_a   1.000
_cell.length_b   1.000
_cell.length_c   1.000
_cell.angle_alpha   90.00
_cell.angle_beta   90.00
_cell.angle_gamma   90.00
#
_symmetry.space_group_name_H-M   'P 1'
#
loop_
_entity.id
_entity.type
_entity.pdbx_description
1 polymer ?
#
loop_
_entity_poly.entity_id
_entity_poly.type
_entity_poly.pdbx_seq_one_letter_code
_entity_poly.pdbx_strand_id
1 'polypeptide(L)'
;GGGSDREQMIVCEKLQEIQPDFKAYVEDNGVVIAICGGYQLLGKYYKTEQGNIKGLDLVDLYTEQGEGRLIENIVLQSDLFDMPIVGFENHGGRTCINGNKPLGKVLYGKGNDGQSGYEGVVYKNVIGTYLHGPLLPKNPQLADWLIRHALERKYGKEVELAPLDDSQEKEANDYIYHRFVKG
;
A
#
# COMPACT_ATOMS: atom_id res chain seq x y z
N GLY A 1 -2.86 7.27 -5.77
CA GLY A 1 -2.59 6.28 -6.81
C GLY A 1 -1.26 6.55 -7.52
N GLY A 2 -0.97 5.73 -8.52
CA GLY A 2 0.23 5.88 -9.35
C GLY A 2 0.15 7.07 -10.30
N GLY A 3 1.31 7.52 -10.78
CA GLY A 3 1.46 8.59 -11.75
C GLY A 3 2.91 8.69 -12.20
N SER A 4 3.18 9.45 -13.25
CA SER A 4 4.54 9.77 -13.65
C SER A 4 5.24 10.65 -12.60
N ASP A 5 6.56 10.68 -12.58
CA ASP A 5 7.33 11.51 -11.64
C ASP A 5 6.93 12.99 -11.71
N ARG A 6 6.63 13.48 -12.93
CA ARG A 6 6.12 14.84 -13.13
C ARG A 6 4.78 15.07 -12.46
N GLU A 7 3.85 14.13 -12.62
CA GLU A 7 2.53 14.21 -11.96
C GLU A 7 2.67 14.11 -10.45
N GLN A 8 3.56 13.24 -9.96
CA GLN A 8 3.84 13.14 -8.53
C GLN A 8 4.38 14.44 -7.95
N MET A 9 5.28 15.16 -8.65
CA MET A 9 5.76 16.46 -8.20
C MET A 9 4.62 17.48 -8.04
N ILE A 10 3.75 17.59 -9.06
CA ILE A 10 2.61 18.53 -9.03
C ILE A 10 1.64 18.17 -7.90
N VAL A 11 1.31 16.90 -7.76
CA VAL A 11 0.41 16.43 -6.69
C VAL A 11 1.03 16.65 -5.31
N CYS A 12 2.34 16.39 -5.18
CA CYS A 12 3.03 16.58 -3.92
C CYS A 12 3.03 18.04 -3.47
N GLU A 13 3.29 18.99 -4.37
CA GLU A 13 3.20 20.42 -4.06
C GLU A 13 1.83 20.80 -3.50
N LYS A 14 0.76 20.28 -4.12
CA LYS A 14 -0.60 20.52 -3.63
C LYS A 14 -0.90 19.82 -2.29
N LEU A 15 -0.41 18.61 -2.10
CA LEU A 15 -0.56 17.90 -0.84
C LEU A 15 0.22 18.55 0.31
N GLN A 16 1.34 19.24 0.03
CA GLN A 16 2.06 20.00 1.08
C GLN A 16 1.19 21.09 1.70
N GLU A 17 0.24 21.67 0.96
CA GLU A 17 -0.68 22.70 1.46
C GLU A 17 -1.57 22.17 2.59
N ILE A 18 -1.92 20.87 2.56
CA ILE A 18 -2.78 20.20 3.55
C ILE A 18 -2.01 19.21 4.44
N GLN A 19 -0.68 19.18 4.33
CA GLN A 19 0.15 18.20 5.04
C GLN A 19 -0.08 18.21 6.57
N PRO A 20 -0.19 19.36 7.26
CA PRO A 20 -0.45 19.36 8.71
C PRO A 20 -1.78 18.71 9.07
N ASP A 21 -2.84 19.01 8.32
CA ASP A 21 -4.18 18.45 8.55
C ASP A 21 -4.20 16.96 8.21
N PHE A 22 -3.51 16.57 7.14
CA PHE A 22 -3.40 15.17 6.77
C PHE A 22 -2.60 14.38 7.80
N LYS A 23 -1.53 14.96 8.34
CA LYS A 23 -0.77 14.37 9.44
C LYS A 23 -1.64 14.20 10.69
N ALA A 24 -2.38 15.23 11.07
CA ALA A 24 -3.32 15.14 12.19
C ALA A 24 -4.39 14.07 11.97
N TYR A 25 -4.93 13.94 10.75
CA TYR A 25 -5.87 12.89 10.37
C TYR A 25 -5.28 11.48 10.54
N VAL A 26 -4.04 11.27 10.07
CA VAL A 26 -3.34 9.99 10.21
C VAL A 26 -3.06 9.68 11.68
N GLU A 27 -2.59 10.68 12.44
CA GLU A 27 -2.31 10.50 13.87
C GLU A 27 -3.56 10.21 14.70
N ASP A 28 -4.72 10.69 14.26
CA ASP A 28 -6.05 10.38 14.81
C ASP A 28 -6.69 9.12 14.19
N ASN A 29 -5.88 8.15 13.81
CA ASN A 29 -6.30 6.86 13.23
C ASN A 29 -7.15 7.00 11.95
N GLY A 30 -6.92 8.05 11.16
CA GLY A 30 -7.52 8.20 9.84
C GLY A 30 -7.12 7.06 8.91
N VAL A 31 -8.08 6.55 8.13
CA VAL A 31 -7.86 5.43 7.23
C VAL A 31 -7.35 5.95 5.90
N VAL A 32 -6.22 5.40 5.45
CA VAL A 32 -5.58 5.78 4.18
C VAL A 32 -5.11 4.51 3.46
N ILE A 33 -5.41 4.43 2.18
CA ILE A 33 -4.74 3.50 1.27
C ILE A 33 -3.97 4.30 0.22
N ALA A 34 -2.67 4.11 0.17
CA ALA A 34 -1.76 4.81 -0.72
C ALA A 34 -1.07 3.81 -1.65
N ILE A 35 -1.26 3.97 -2.97
CA ILE A 35 -0.79 3.01 -3.97
C ILE A 35 0.29 3.63 -4.83
N CYS A 36 1.41 2.93 -5.01
CA CYS A 36 2.53 3.27 -5.91
C CYS A 36 3.05 4.69 -5.64
N GLY A 37 2.84 5.67 -6.52
CA GLY A 37 3.23 7.06 -6.27
C GLY A 37 2.66 7.64 -4.98
N GLY A 38 1.42 7.30 -4.64
CA GLY A 38 0.84 7.70 -3.36
C GLY A 38 1.58 7.11 -2.16
N TYR A 39 2.04 5.85 -2.27
CA TYR A 39 2.85 5.21 -1.26
C TYR A 39 4.20 5.91 -1.07
N GLN A 40 4.87 6.24 -2.16
CA GLN A 40 6.14 6.98 -2.13
C GLN A 40 6.00 8.35 -1.45
N LEU A 41 4.89 9.04 -1.70
CA LEU A 41 4.61 10.36 -1.12
C LEU A 41 4.28 10.33 0.39
N LEU A 42 3.92 9.19 0.97
CA LEU A 42 3.75 9.08 2.43
C LEU A 42 5.05 9.33 3.19
N GLY A 43 6.19 9.05 2.58
CA GLY A 43 7.50 9.10 3.20
C GLY A 43 8.14 10.48 3.23
N LYS A 44 9.42 10.50 3.57
CA LYS A 44 10.24 11.71 3.66
C LYS A 44 10.57 12.28 2.28
N TYR A 45 10.95 11.41 1.35
CA TYR A 45 11.34 11.80 0.00
C TYR A 45 11.26 10.61 -0.97
N TYR A 46 11.15 10.94 -2.25
CA TYR A 46 11.43 10.03 -3.36
C TYR A 46 12.56 10.62 -4.20
N LYS A 47 13.72 9.96 -4.19
CA LYS A 47 14.89 10.34 -4.97
C LYS A 47 14.83 9.72 -6.36
N THR A 48 14.78 10.57 -7.39
CA THR A 48 14.79 10.21 -8.80
C THR A 48 16.06 10.69 -9.48
N GLU A 49 16.30 10.25 -10.71
CA GLU A 49 17.39 10.80 -11.55
C GLU A 49 17.22 12.31 -11.82
N GLN A 50 15.98 12.81 -11.82
CA GLN A 50 15.66 14.22 -12.06
C GLN A 50 15.73 15.09 -10.80
N GLY A 51 15.93 14.48 -9.64
CA GLY A 51 16.03 15.18 -8.35
C GLY A 51 15.17 14.54 -7.26
N ASN A 52 15.08 15.21 -6.13
CA ASN A 52 14.31 14.72 -4.99
C ASN A 52 12.89 15.32 -4.98
N ILE A 53 11.89 14.46 -4.95
CA ILE A 53 10.51 14.83 -4.65
C ILE A 53 10.37 14.76 -3.13
N LYS A 54 10.05 15.90 -2.49
CA LYS A 54 9.81 15.95 -1.05
C LYS A 54 8.50 15.23 -0.74
N GLY A 55 8.52 14.22 0.12
CA GLY A 55 7.32 13.54 0.59
C GLY A 55 6.54 14.32 1.65
N LEU A 56 5.47 13.73 2.14
CA LEU A 56 4.60 14.31 3.17
C LEU A 56 5.08 14.04 4.61
N ASP A 57 6.09 13.16 4.77
CA ASP A 57 6.64 12.76 6.07
C ASP A 57 5.56 12.33 7.09
N LEU A 58 4.60 11.54 6.60
CA LEU A 58 3.53 10.96 7.40
C LEU A 58 3.95 9.63 8.02
N VAL A 59 4.80 8.89 7.31
CA VAL A 59 5.35 7.60 7.75
C VAL A 59 6.87 7.63 7.58
N ASP A 60 7.61 7.09 8.55
CA ASP A 60 9.07 7.01 8.48
C ASP A 60 9.51 6.00 7.43
N LEU A 61 9.52 6.44 6.19
CA LEU A 61 10.02 5.71 5.04
C LEU A 61 10.64 6.67 4.02
N TYR A 62 11.39 6.13 3.09
CA TYR A 62 11.86 6.86 1.92
C TYR A 62 11.94 5.94 0.71
N THR A 63 11.97 6.53 -0.47
CA THR A 63 12.09 5.82 -1.73
C THR A 63 13.25 6.36 -2.55
N GLU A 64 14.01 5.48 -3.17
CA GLU A 64 15.01 5.83 -4.16
C GLU A 64 14.73 5.10 -5.46
N GLN A 65 14.99 5.74 -6.58
CA GLN A 65 14.89 5.11 -7.89
C GLN A 65 15.94 4.00 -7.99
N GLY A 66 15.49 2.78 -8.31
CA GLY A 66 16.38 1.66 -8.55
C GLY A 66 16.64 1.42 -10.04
N GLU A 67 17.55 0.51 -10.34
CA GLU A 67 17.80 0.06 -11.70
C GLU A 67 16.58 -0.71 -12.23
N GLY A 68 16.06 -0.28 -13.38
CA GLY A 68 14.91 -0.88 -14.04
C GLY A 68 13.61 -0.79 -13.23
N ARG A 69 12.59 -1.49 -13.70
CA ARG A 69 11.29 -1.58 -13.04
C ARG A 69 11.05 -2.99 -12.49
N LEU A 70 10.43 -3.06 -11.33
CA LEU A 70 9.88 -4.31 -10.80
C LEU A 70 8.46 -4.46 -11.32
N ILE A 71 8.24 -5.46 -12.17
CA ILE A 71 6.97 -5.74 -12.84
C ILE A 71 6.69 -7.22 -12.68
N GLU A 72 5.72 -7.56 -11.84
CA GLU A 72 5.39 -8.95 -11.55
C GLU A 72 3.98 -9.07 -10.96
N ASN A 73 3.36 -10.26 -11.03
CA ASN A 73 2.31 -10.59 -10.09
C ASN A 73 2.92 -10.71 -8.70
N ILE A 74 2.16 -10.38 -7.67
CA ILE A 74 2.68 -10.42 -6.31
C ILE A 74 1.67 -11.08 -5.37
N VAL A 75 2.18 -11.91 -4.48
CA VAL A 75 1.41 -12.59 -3.44
C VAL A 75 2.10 -12.38 -2.11
N LEU A 76 1.34 -11.94 -1.12
CA LEU A 76 1.83 -11.65 0.22
C LEU A 76 1.14 -12.52 1.27
N GLN A 77 1.89 -12.93 2.27
CA GLN A 77 1.34 -13.34 3.55
C GLN A 77 1.39 -12.16 4.51
N SER A 78 0.21 -11.73 4.96
CA SER A 78 0.07 -10.63 5.93
C SER A 78 -0.30 -11.18 7.31
N ASP A 79 0.19 -10.52 8.37
CA ASP A 79 -0.26 -10.81 9.74
C ASP A 79 -1.64 -10.20 10.05
N LEU A 80 -2.19 -9.37 9.15
CA LEU A 80 -3.49 -8.75 9.34
C LEU A 80 -4.65 -9.64 8.89
N PHE A 81 -4.35 -10.63 8.03
CA PHE A 81 -5.39 -11.43 7.36
C PHE A 81 -4.97 -12.89 7.25
N ASP A 82 -5.93 -13.78 7.41
CA ASP A 82 -5.72 -15.22 7.18
C ASP A 82 -5.53 -15.53 5.69
N MET A 83 -6.23 -14.81 4.83
CA MET A 83 -6.18 -14.94 3.39
C MET A 83 -4.98 -14.16 2.82
N PRO A 84 -4.22 -14.71 1.86
CA PRO A 84 -3.12 -13.97 1.22
C PRO A 84 -3.64 -12.72 0.50
N ILE A 85 -2.77 -11.70 0.40
CA ILE A 85 -3.04 -10.52 -0.42
C ILE A 85 -2.41 -10.75 -1.79
N VAL A 86 -3.19 -10.55 -2.85
CA VAL A 86 -2.71 -10.72 -4.23
C VAL A 86 -2.85 -9.41 -5.01
N GLY A 87 -1.92 -9.17 -5.93
CA GLY A 87 -1.94 -7.98 -6.76
C GLY A 87 -0.93 -8.06 -7.92
N PHE A 88 -0.64 -6.91 -8.47
CA PHE A 88 0.33 -6.72 -9.53
C PHE A 88 1.21 -5.51 -9.20
N GLU A 89 2.51 -5.68 -9.19
CA GLU A 89 3.47 -4.60 -8.97
C GLU A 89 4.05 -4.06 -10.28
N ASN A 90 4.25 -2.74 -10.37
CA ASN A 90 4.90 -2.09 -11.49
C ASN A 90 5.48 -0.75 -11.04
N HIS A 91 6.71 -0.76 -10.54
CA HIS A 91 7.34 0.45 -10.00
C HIS A 91 8.85 0.49 -10.24
N GLY A 92 9.40 1.70 -10.33
CA GLY A 92 10.84 1.95 -10.42
C GLY A 92 11.48 2.29 -9.07
N GLY A 93 10.69 2.70 -8.09
CA GLY A 93 11.18 3.01 -6.74
C GLY A 93 11.54 1.77 -5.93
N ARG A 94 12.49 1.94 -5.02
CA ARG A 94 12.87 0.99 -3.98
C ARG A 94 12.60 1.66 -2.64
N THR A 95 11.65 1.13 -1.89
CA THR A 95 11.19 1.78 -0.64
C THR A 95 11.78 1.09 0.57
N CYS A 96 12.42 1.89 1.43
CA CYS A 96 12.88 1.49 2.75
C CYS A 96 11.87 1.98 3.80
N ILE A 97 11.35 1.08 4.62
CA ILE A 97 10.31 1.38 5.61
C ILE A 97 10.86 1.62 7.04
N ASN A 98 12.19 1.73 7.21
CA ASN A 98 12.88 2.10 8.45
C ASN A 98 12.35 1.37 9.72
N GLY A 99 12.07 0.07 9.61
CA GLY A 99 11.60 -0.74 10.75
C GLY A 99 10.10 -0.63 11.02
N ASN A 100 9.34 0.12 10.23
CA ASN A 100 7.86 0.05 10.28
C ASN A 100 7.39 -1.35 9.90
N LYS A 101 6.16 -1.69 10.32
CA LYS A 101 5.54 -2.97 9.99
C LYS A 101 5.26 -3.05 8.48
N PRO A 102 5.75 -4.08 7.75
CA PRO A 102 5.35 -4.27 6.35
C PRO A 102 3.87 -4.69 6.27
N LEU A 103 3.26 -4.47 5.11
CA LEU A 103 1.93 -5.00 4.81
C LEU A 103 1.94 -6.53 4.79
N GLY A 104 3.01 -7.12 4.24
CA GLY A 104 3.20 -8.55 4.29
C GLY A 104 4.57 -9.02 3.80
N LYS A 105 4.83 -10.31 4.08
CA LYS A 105 5.97 -11.04 3.54
C LYS A 105 5.66 -11.48 2.10
N VAL A 106 6.59 -11.27 1.20
CA VAL A 106 6.46 -11.70 -0.20
C VAL A 106 6.58 -13.21 -0.29
N LEU A 107 5.54 -13.87 -0.79
CA LEU A 107 5.54 -15.29 -1.16
C LEU A 107 5.92 -15.47 -2.63
N TYR A 108 5.49 -14.54 -3.48
CA TYR A 108 5.84 -14.46 -4.90
C TYR A 108 5.86 -12.98 -5.30
N GLY A 109 6.78 -12.58 -6.19
CA GLY A 109 6.98 -11.20 -6.61
C GLY A 109 8.25 -10.58 -6.04
N LYS A 110 8.37 -9.26 -6.11
CA LYS A 110 9.58 -8.49 -5.76
C LYS A 110 9.44 -7.65 -4.50
N GLY A 111 8.26 -7.05 -4.27
CA GLY A 111 7.96 -6.22 -3.11
C GLY A 111 8.65 -4.86 -3.13
N ASN A 112 8.87 -4.28 -1.94
CA ASN A 112 9.32 -2.91 -1.76
C ASN A 112 10.61 -2.55 -2.51
N ASP A 113 11.55 -3.49 -2.61
CA ASP A 113 12.90 -3.23 -3.12
C ASP A 113 13.49 -4.38 -3.96
N GLY A 114 12.78 -5.49 -4.08
CA GLY A 114 13.22 -6.70 -4.75
C GLY A 114 14.20 -7.58 -3.97
N GLN A 115 14.53 -7.25 -2.73
CA GLN A 115 15.57 -7.92 -1.93
C GLN A 115 15.13 -8.24 -0.51
N SER A 116 14.42 -7.35 0.16
CA SER A 116 14.03 -7.50 1.58
C SER A 116 13.06 -8.65 1.84
N GLY A 117 12.31 -9.09 0.82
CA GLY A 117 11.27 -10.09 0.95
C GLY A 117 9.98 -9.56 1.61
N TYR A 118 9.83 -8.25 1.69
CA TYR A 118 8.65 -7.59 2.24
C TYR A 118 8.04 -6.61 1.26
N GLU A 119 6.76 -6.36 1.42
CA GLU A 119 6.00 -5.40 0.62
C GLU A 119 5.11 -4.54 1.49
N GLY A 120 4.97 -3.26 1.04
CA GLY A 120 4.12 -2.27 1.66
C GLY A 120 4.58 -1.80 3.03
N VAL A 121 3.74 -1.01 3.65
CA VAL A 121 3.89 -0.52 5.01
C VAL A 121 2.51 -0.43 5.67
N VAL A 122 2.46 -0.71 6.95
CA VAL A 122 1.31 -0.45 7.82
C VAL A 122 1.73 0.49 8.93
N TYR A 123 1.08 1.63 9.02
CA TYR A 123 1.25 2.59 10.10
C TYR A 123 -0.13 3.04 10.60
N LYS A 124 -0.50 2.67 11.83
CA LYS A 124 -1.88 2.86 12.33
C LYS A 124 -2.89 2.29 11.31
N ASN A 125 -3.81 3.12 10.82
CA ASN A 125 -4.79 2.75 9.78
C ASN A 125 -4.36 3.20 8.37
N VAL A 126 -3.07 3.43 8.16
CA VAL A 126 -2.48 3.74 6.86
C VAL A 126 -1.87 2.49 6.27
N ILE A 127 -2.23 2.17 5.04
CA ILE A 127 -1.59 1.14 4.22
C ILE A 127 -0.97 1.82 3.01
N GLY A 128 0.35 1.68 2.87
CA GLY A 128 1.09 2.03 1.67
C GLY A 128 1.54 0.77 0.95
N THR A 129 1.39 0.70 -0.38
CA THR A 129 1.67 -0.51 -1.13
C THR A 129 2.00 -0.23 -2.60
N TYR A 130 2.80 -1.10 -3.21
CA TYR A 130 3.01 -1.14 -4.67
C TYR A 130 2.00 -2.02 -5.41
N LEU A 131 1.08 -2.68 -4.71
CA LEU A 131 0.09 -3.52 -5.34
C LEU A 131 -0.92 -2.68 -6.12
N HIS A 132 -0.96 -2.90 -7.43
CA HIS A 132 -1.95 -2.33 -8.34
C HIS A 132 -3.19 -3.23 -8.46
N GLY A 133 -4.20 -2.67 -9.11
CA GLY A 133 -5.53 -3.19 -9.20
C GLY A 133 -5.81 -4.32 -10.21
N PRO A 134 -6.99 -4.82 -10.09
CA PRO A 134 -7.96 -4.40 -9.08
C PRO A 134 -7.60 -4.95 -7.69
N LEU A 135 -7.03 -4.12 -6.82
CA LEU A 135 -6.54 -4.56 -5.50
C LEU A 135 -7.68 -5.02 -4.59
N LEU A 136 -8.66 -4.15 -4.34
CA LEU A 136 -9.73 -4.44 -3.38
C LEU A 136 -10.66 -5.56 -3.85
N PRO A 137 -11.08 -5.63 -5.13
CA PRO A 137 -11.90 -6.74 -5.62
C PRO A 137 -11.25 -8.13 -5.55
N LYS A 138 -9.93 -8.22 -5.46
CA LYS A 138 -9.22 -9.50 -5.26
C LYS A 138 -8.88 -9.78 -3.81
N ASN A 139 -9.12 -8.81 -2.93
CA ASN A 139 -8.75 -8.88 -1.52
C ASN A 139 -9.89 -8.31 -0.66
N PRO A 140 -11.05 -8.99 -0.60
CA PRO A 140 -12.22 -8.49 0.12
C PRO A 140 -11.92 -8.26 1.60
N GLN A 141 -11.07 -9.08 2.22
CA GLN A 141 -10.62 -8.91 3.60
C GLN A 141 -9.91 -7.55 3.84
N LEU A 142 -9.17 -7.06 2.83
CA LEU A 142 -8.53 -5.73 2.89
C LEU A 142 -9.55 -4.61 2.74
N ALA A 143 -10.54 -4.79 1.86
CA ALA A 143 -11.64 -3.84 1.70
C ALA A 143 -12.45 -3.71 2.99
N ASP A 144 -12.82 -4.82 3.60
CA ASP A 144 -13.54 -4.87 4.87
C ASP A 144 -12.75 -4.24 6.00
N TRP A 145 -11.45 -4.49 6.06
CA TRP A 145 -10.57 -3.88 7.04
C TRP A 145 -10.60 -2.34 6.94
N LEU A 146 -10.45 -1.80 5.73
CA LEU A 146 -10.49 -0.35 5.49
C LEU A 146 -11.84 0.26 5.85
N ILE A 147 -12.94 -0.38 5.44
CA ILE A 147 -14.31 0.10 5.70
C ILE A 147 -14.59 0.08 7.20
N ARG A 148 -14.28 -1.02 7.88
CA ARG A 148 -14.49 -1.18 9.32
C ARG A 148 -13.79 -0.07 10.10
N HIS A 149 -12.49 0.11 9.90
CA HIS A 149 -11.73 1.14 10.63
C HIS A 149 -12.21 2.55 10.33
N ALA A 150 -12.65 2.83 9.09
CA ALA A 150 -13.23 4.11 8.74
C ALA A 150 -14.55 4.37 9.47
N LEU A 151 -15.41 3.36 9.59
CA LEU A 151 -16.68 3.45 10.31
C LEU A 151 -16.46 3.53 11.82
N GLU A 152 -15.55 2.73 12.38
CA GLU A 152 -15.18 2.77 13.80
C GLU A 152 -14.67 4.15 14.20
N ARG A 153 -13.77 4.74 13.40
CA ARG A 153 -13.30 6.10 13.62
C ARG A 153 -14.46 7.12 13.54
N LYS A 154 -15.33 6.98 12.55
CA LYS A 154 -16.47 7.90 12.35
C LYS A 154 -17.47 7.86 13.49
N TYR A 155 -17.77 6.68 14.00
CA TYR A 155 -18.82 6.48 15.01
C TYR A 155 -18.29 6.35 16.45
N GLY A 156 -16.97 6.24 16.64
CA GLY A 156 -16.33 6.11 17.95
C GLY A 156 -16.69 4.82 18.70
N LYS A 157 -17.02 3.75 17.97
CA LYS A 157 -17.39 2.43 18.52
C LYS A 157 -17.03 1.34 17.54
N GLU A 158 -16.90 0.13 18.03
CA GLU A 158 -16.75 -1.06 17.20
C GLU A 158 -17.90 -1.21 16.21
N VAL A 159 -17.58 -1.61 15.00
CA VAL A 159 -18.53 -1.79 13.90
C VAL A 159 -18.39 -3.20 13.33
N GLU A 160 -19.46 -3.94 13.35
CA GLU A 160 -19.58 -5.21 12.65
C GLU A 160 -20.13 -4.96 11.25
N LEU A 161 -19.42 -5.44 10.23
CA LEU A 161 -19.88 -5.35 8.84
C LEU A 161 -20.83 -6.49 8.54
N ALA A 162 -21.91 -6.19 7.84
CA ALA A 162 -22.80 -7.24 7.34
C ALA A 162 -22.03 -8.12 6.34
N PRO A 163 -22.11 -9.45 6.44
CA PRO A 163 -21.44 -10.35 5.51
C PRO A 163 -21.99 -10.19 4.10
N LEU A 164 -21.06 -10.15 3.13
CA LEU A 164 -21.38 -10.17 1.71
C LEU A 164 -21.01 -11.53 1.12
N ASP A 165 -21.54 -11.83 -0.05
CA ASP A 165 -21.12 -12.99 -0.83
C ASP A 165 -19.85 -12.63 -1.63
N ASP A 166 -18.70 -12.92 -1.06
CA ASP A 166 -17.37 -12.70 -1.65
C ASP A 166 -16.85 -13.95 -2.40
N SER A 167 -17.71 -14.84 -2.82
CA SER A 167 -17.29 -16.11 -3.44
C SER A 167 -16.44 -15.88 -4.69
N GLN A 168 -16.80 -14.92 -5.55
CA GLN A 168 -16.06 -14.59 -6.77
C GLN A 168 -14.74 -13.92 -6.48
N GLU A 169 -14.69 -13.01 -5.52
CA GLU A 169 -13.48 -12.33 -5.06
C GLU A 169 -12.47 -13.33 -4.48
N LYS A 170 -12.94 -14.25 -3.65
CA LYS A 170 -12.12 -15.32 -3.07
C LYS A 170 -11.62 -16.29 -4.14
N GLU A 171 -12.45 -16.68 -5.08
CA GLU A 171 -12.03 -17.52 -6.22
C GLU A 171 -10.93 -16.84 -7.06
N ALA A 172 -11.08 -15.54 -7.33
CA ALA A 172 -10.07 -14.77 -8.05
C ALA A 172 -8.75 -14.65 -7.29
N ASN A 173 -8.80 -14.49 -5.96
CA ASN A 173 -7.63 -14.49 -5.09
C ASN A 173 -6.94 -15.86 -5.09
N ASP A 174 -7.70 -16.92 -4.83
CA ASP A 174 -7.22 -18.30 -4.77
C ASP A 174 -6.59 -18.74 -6.09
N TYR A 175 -7.15 -18.34 -7.23
CA TYR A 175 -6.57 -18.60 -8.55
C TYR A 175 -5.15 -18.05 -8.67
N ILE A 176 -4.94 -16.80 -8.26
CA ILE A 176 -3.60 -16.16 -8.30
C ILE A 176 -2.65 -16.85 -7.32
N TYR A 177 -3.11 -17.10 -6.09
CA TYR A 177 -2.30 -17.78 -5.08
C TYR A 177 -1.84 -19.17 -5.52
N HIS A 178 -2.76 -20.01 -6.01
CA HIS A 178 -2.42 -21.36 -6.46
C HIS A 178 -1.49 -21.33 -7.66
N ARG A 179 -1.71 -20.43 -8.61
CA ARG A 179 -0.90 -20.33 -9.83
C ARG A 179 0.56 -19.97 -9.56
N PHE A 180 0.83 -19.10 -8.57
CA PHE A 180 2.17 -18.54 -8.37
C PHE A 180 2.90 -19.07 -7.13
N VAL A 181 2.19 -19.61 -6.15
CA VAL A 181 2.81 -20.09 -4.90
C VAL A 181 2.78 -21.61 -4.77
N LYS A 182 1.73 -22.27 -5.25
CA LYS A 182 1.56 -23.73 -5.13
C LYS A 182 1.75 -24.50 -6.44
N GLY A 183 1.86 -23.79 -7.58
CA GLY A 183 2.03 -24.36 -8.92
C GLY A 183 3.42 -24.84 -9.25
#